data_a4f8a47d732d7fc7afb55b76fc42574e
#
_entry.id   a4f8a47d732d7fc7afb55b76fc42574e
#
_cell.length_a   1.000
_cell.length_b   1.000
_cell.length_c   1.000
_cell.angle_alpha   90.00
_cell.angle_beta   90.00
_cell.angle_gamma   90.00
#
_symmetry.space_group_name_H-M   'P 1'
#
loop_
_entity.id
_entity.type
_entity.pdbx_description
1 polymer ?
#
loop_
_entity_poly.entity_id
_entity_poly.type
_entity_poly.pdbx_seq_one_letter_code
_entity_poly.pdbx_strand_id
1 'polypeptide(L)'
;MTVSELQTTIELHFAAGPSAIGNPDAMTAFLALRAALESGELRSASPDPAAPTGWRVNAWVKQGILLGFRLGVLEDLPAGRLSFPAFGFSFVDKNTYPVRHFSAADGVRIVPGGSSIRAGAYVARGVVCMPPMYINAGAYVDEGTMVDSHALVGSCAQIGKRVHLSAAAQIGGVLEPINASPVVIEDDVLVGGNCGVYEGTIVRKGAVLAAGTILTRGTPVFDLVNGAIVRATADLPLVIPENAVIVPGSRAVAKGKGHQLSRDWGLSLYAPVIVKYRDEKTDLSTTLEDLLR
;
A
#
# COMPACT_ATOMS: atom_id res chain seq x y z
N MET A 1 -27.19 -2.00 8.29
CA MET A 1 -26.82 -0.62 7.88
C MET A 1 -26.40 -0.70 6.43
N THR A 2 -27.02 0.07 5.55
CA THR A 2 -26.58 0.18 4.15
C THR A 2 -25.26 0.94 4.06
N VAL A 3 -24.54 0.84 2.95
CA VAL A 3 -23.27 1.58 2.75
C VAL A 3 -23.48 3.09 2.86
N SER A 4 -24.62 3.62 2.36
CA SER A 4 -24.95 5.06 2.45
C SER A 4 -25.21 5.51 3.89
N GLU A 5 -25.93 4.71 4.68
CA GLU A 5 -26.16 4.99 6.11
C GLU A 5 -24.85 4.93 6.89
N LEU A 6 -24.00 3.93 6.59
CA LEU A 6 -22.70 3.81 7.22
C LEU A 6 -21.81 5.01 6.92
N GLN A 7 -21.75 5.45 5.66
CA GLN A 7 -21.02 6.64 5.26
C GLN A 7 -21.47 7.87 6.04
N THR A 8 -22.80 8.15 6.03
CA THR A 8 -23.35 9.29 6.74
C THR A 8 -23.00 9.29 8.23
N THR A 9 -23.09 8.11 8.87
CA THR A 9 -22.80 7.96 10.30
C THR A 9 -21.31 8.17 10.58
N ILE A 10 -20.42 7.60 9.75
CA ILE A 10 -18.97 7.80 9.87
C ILE A 10 -18.59 9.27 9.70
N GLU A 11 -19.10 9.94 8.67
CA GLU A 11 -18.83 11.36 8.42
C GLU A 11 -19.31 12.25 9.58
N LEU A 12 -20.51 11.97 10.13
CA LEU A 12 -21.05 12.67 11.30
C LEU A 12 -20.11 12.55 12.51
N HIS A 13 -19.73 11.33 12.88
CA HIS A 13 -18.88 11.10 14.05
C HIS A 13 -17.44 11.54 13.84
N PHE A 14 -16.92 11.47 12.61
CA PHE A 14 -15.61 12.02 12.29
C PHE A 14 -15.60 13.54 12.48
N ALA A 15 -16.61 14.24 11.97
CA ALA A 15 -16.75 15.69 12.11
C ALA A 15 -16.99 16.14 13.58
N ALA A 16 -17.59 15.30 14.41
CA ALA A 16 -17.78 15.56 15.82
C ALA A 16 -16.46 15.63 16.62
N GLY A 17 -15.34 15.20 16.04
CA GLY A 17 -14.03 15.30 16.68
C GLY A 17 -13.94 14.51 17.99
N PRO A 18 -13.36 15.10 19.05
CA PRO A 18 -13.21 14.42 20.35
C PRO A 18 -14.54 14.02 21.00
N SER A 19 -15.65 14.68 20.69
CA SER A 19 -16.96 14.36 21.28
C SER A 19 -17.52 13.00 20.81
N ALA A 20 -16.94 12.40 19.78
CA ALA A 20 -17.26 11.03 19.39
C ALA A 20 -16.68 9.97 20.35
N ILE A 21 -15.69 10.33 21.18
CA ILE A 21 -15.07 9.40 22.13
C ILE A 21 -16.10 8.98 23.18
N GLY A 22 -16.22 7.67 23.37
CA GLY A 22 -17.21 7.09 24.30
C GLY A 22 -18.65 7.02 23.73
N ASN A 23 -18.87 7.48 22.49
CA ASN A 23 -20.18 7.36 21.85
C ASN A 23 -20.37 5.92 21.30
N PRO A 24 -21.39 5.17 21.74
CA PRO A 24 -21.62 3.79 21.32
C PRO A 24 -22.01 3.67 19.83
N ASP A 25 -22.70 4.67 19.27
CA ASP A 25 -23.09 4.65 17.86
C ASP A 25 -21.85 4.85 16.96
N ALA A 26 -20.91 5.73 17.37
CA ALA A 26 -19.63 5.91 16.69
C ALA A 26 -18.82 4.60 16.67
N MET A 27 -18.76 3.90 17.80
CA MET A 27 -18.07 2.61 17.90
C MET A 27 -18.76 1.56 17.03
N THR A 28 -20.08 1.48 17.05
CA THR A 28 -20.86 0.54 16.23
C THR A 28 -20.62 0.77 14.74
N ALA A 29 -20.67 2.03 14.28
CA ALA A 29 -20.40 2.39 12.89
C ALA A 29 -18.95 2.07 12.50
N PHE A 30 -17.98 2.37 13.36
CA PHE A 30 -16.58 2.00 13.13
C PHE A 30 -16.39 0.49 12.99
N LEU A 31 -16.98 -0.31 13.88
CA LEU A 31 -16.87 -1.77 13.82
C LEU A 31 -17.51 -2.34 12.54
N ALA A 32 -18.64 -1.79 12.10
CA ALA A 32 -19.25 -2.15 10.82
C ALA A 32 -18.34 -1.80 9.63
N LEU A 33 -17.75 -0.61 9.61
CA LEU A 33 -16.77 -0.23 8.59
C LEU A 33 -15.55 -1.17 8.59
N ARG A 34 -15.00 -1.48 9.76
CA ARG A 34 -13.85 -2.38 9.89
C ARG A 34 -14.17 -3.77 9.33
N ALA A 35 -15.34 -4.32 9.65
CA ALA A 35 -15.78 -5.60 9.12
C ALA A 35 -15.94 -5.56 7.58
N ALA A 36 -16.51 -4.50 7.02
CA ALA A 36 -16.67 -4.31 5.58
C ALA A 36 -15.30 -4.12 4.86
N LEU A 37 -14.32 -3.49 5.51
CA LEU A 37 -12.95 -3.45 5.01
C LEU A 37 -12.30 -4.83 5.02
N GLU A 38 -12.45 -5.59 6.10
CA GLU A 38 -11.86 -6.92 6.26
C GLU A 38 -12.45 -7.97 5.32
N SER A 39 -13.72 -7.79 4.89
CA SER A 39 -14.36 -8.62 3.87
C SER A 39 -14.02 -8.22 2.44
N GLY A 40 -13.42 -7.04 2.23
CA GLY A 40 -13.16 -6.49 0.90
C GLY A 40 -14.36 -5.81 0.25
N GLU A 41 -15.51 -5.72 0.93
CA GLU A 41 -16.70 -5.01 0.45
C GLU A 41 -16.45 -3.51 0.28
N LEU A 42 -15.68 -2.92 1.20
CA LEU A 42 -15.27 -1.52 1.14
C LEU A 42 -13.76 -1.39 0.96
N ARG A 43 -13.36 -0.32 0.28
CA ARG A 43 -11.96 0.00 0.00
C ARG A 43 -11.71 1.50 0.22
N SER A 44 -10.48 1.86 0.58
CA SER A 44 -10.05 3.28 0.69
C SER A 44 -9.92 3.98 -0.68
N ALA A 45 -9.72 3.22 -1.75
CA ALA A 45 -9.91 3.66 -3.12
C ALA A 45 -10.43 2.49 -3.97
N SER A 46 -11.26 2.79 -4.95
CA SER A 46 -11.89 1.82 -5.83
C SER A 46 -11.55 2.10 -7.29
N PRO A 47 -11.41 1.06 -8.14
CA PRO A 47 -11.35 1.26 -9.59
C PRO A 47 -12.56 2.07 -10.08
N ASP A 48 -12.30 3.08 -10.89
CA ASP A 48 -13.33 3.91 -11.49
C ASP A 48 -12.84 4.43 -12.86
N PRO A 49 -13.29 3.81 -13.96
CA PRO A 49 -12.87 4.20 -15.31
C PRO A 49 -13.17 5.67 -15.66
N ALA A 50 -14.13 6.30 -14.98
CA ALA A 50 -14.46 7.70 -15.19
C ALA A 50 -13.51 8.66 -14.46
N ALA A 51 -12.76 8.18 -13.47
CA ALA A 51 -11.77 9.00 -12.77
C ALA A 51 -10.52 9.22 -13.63
N PRO A 52 -9.87 10.40 -13.59
CA PRO A 52 -8.70 10.71 -14.41
C PRO A 52 -7.53 9.72 -14.25
N THR A 53 -7.43 9.10 -13.08
CA THR A 53 -6.42 8.07 -12.79
C THR A 53 -6.96 6.64 -12.91
N GLY A 54 -8.22 6.43 -13.29
CA GLY A 54 -8.88 5.13 -13.23
C GLY A 54 -9.19 4.67 -11.79
N TRP A 55 -8.96 5.53 -10.79
CA TRP A 55 -9.17 5.23 -9.39
C TRP A 55 -9.87 6.39 -8.69
N ARG A 56 -10.90 6.08 -7.90
CA ARG A 56 -11.62 7.01 -7.05
C ARG A 56 -11.26 6.80 -5.59
N VAL A 57 -10.86 7.87 -4.91
CA VAL A 57 -10.59 7.86 -3.47
C VAL A 57 -11.93 7.87 -2.70
N ASN A 58 -12.09 6.96 -1.76
CA ASN A 58 -13.23 6.91 -0.85
C ASN A 58 -12.85 7.62 0.46
N ALA A 59 -12.88 8.95 0.45
CA ALA A 59 -12.41 9.78 1.57
C ALA A 59 -13.11 9.45 2.88
N TRP A 60 -14.44 9.17 2.85
CA TRP A 60 -15.20 8.79 4.03
C TRP A 60 -14.70 7.49 4.69
N VAL A 61 -14.18 6.55 3.90
CA VAL A 61 -13.58 5.32 4.42
C VAL A 61 -12.32 5.66 5.22
N LYS A 62 -11.48 6.56 4.71
CA LYS A 62 -10.28 7.03 5.43
C LYS A 62 -10.66 7.80 6.71
N GLN A 63 -11.74 8.61 6.66
CA GLN A 63 -12.29 9.25 7.85
C GLN A 63 -12.71 8.22 8.91
N GLY A 64 -13.34 7.13 8.48
CA GLY A 64 -13.74 6.05 9.38
C GLY A 64 -12.54 5.31 9.98
N ILE A 65 -11.46 5.10 9.21
CA ILE A 65 -10.23 4.54 9.74
C ILE A 65 -9.62 5.47 10.80
N LEU A 66 -9.55 6.77 10.53
CA LEU A 66 -9.08 7.76 11.51
C LEU A 66 -10.00 7.85 12.73
N LEU A 67 -11.32 7.74 12.54
CA LEU A 67 -12.28 7.66 13.64
C LEU A 67 -11.96 6.48 14.56
N GLY A 68 -11.66 5.31 13.99
CA GLY A 68 -11.26 4.15 14.76
C GLY A 68 -10.02 4.39 15.64
N PHE A 69 -9.00 5.07 15.13
CA PHE A 69 -7.83 5.46 15.93
C PHE A 69 -8.19 6.45 17.05
N ARG A 70 -9.16 7.33 16.81
CA ARG A 70 -9.64 8.29 17.82
C ARG A 70 -10.44 7.62 18.91
N LEU A 71 -11.33 6.67 18.57
CA LEU A 71 -12.19 5.96 19.52
C LEU A 71 -11.44 4.95 20.38
N GLY A 72 -10.37 4.36 19.84
CA GLY A 72 -9.59 3.35 20.55
C GLY A 72 -8.78 3.92 21.72
N VAL A 73 -8.62 3.12 22.75
CA VAL A 73 -7.71 3.35 23.89
C VAL A 73 -6.50 2.42 23.78
N LEU A 74 -5.39 2.80 24.41
CA LEU A 74 -4.24 1.90 24.52
C LEU A 74 -4.57 0.77 25.49
N GLU A 75 -4.32 -0.45 25.06
CA GLU A 75 -4.58 -1.66 25.81
C GLU A 75 -3.46 -2.67 25.59
N ASP A 76 -3.16 -3.47 26.60
CA ASP A 76 -2.27 -4.60 26.46
C ASP A 76 -2.94 -5.64 25.55
N LEU A 77 -2.39 -5.83 24.38
CA LEU A 77 -2.90 -6.81 23.45
C LEU A 77 -2.29 -8.17 23.80
N PRO A 78 -3.14 -9.23 23.93
CA PRO A 78 -2.62 -10.56 24.19
C PRO A 78 -1.67 -10.90 23.04
N ALA A 79 -0.41 -11.12 23.39
CA ALA A 79 0.53 -11.79 22.50
C ALA A 79 -0.09 -13.15 22.21
N GLY A 80 -0.75 -13.33 21.06
CA GLY A 80 -1.46 -14.55 20.70
C GLY A 80 -0.61 -15.80 20.94
N ARG A 81 -1.04 -16.99 20.52
CA ARG A 81 -0.29 -18.24 20.66
C ARG A 81 1.13 -18.23 20.05
N LEU A 82 1.52 -17.13 19.39
CA LEU A 82 2.88 -16.82 18.93
C LEU A 82 3.73 -16.07 19.98
N SER A 83 3.22 -15.88 21.21
CA SER A 83 4.12 -15.48 22.28
C SER A 83 5.20 -16.55 22.39
N PHE A 84 6.37 -16.23 21.91
CA PHE A 84 7.57 -16.90 22.36
C PHE A 84 7.73 -16.52 23.84
N PRO A 85 7.37 -17.40 24.80
CA PRO A 85 7.43 -17.05 26.22
C PRO A 85 8.83 -16.66 26.66
N ALA A 86 9.84 -17.04 25.85
CA ALA A 86 11.25 -16.81 26.12
C ALA A 86 11.73 -15.36 25.89
N PHE A 87 10.98 -14.50 25.19
CA PHE A 87 11.48 -13.16 24.82
C PHE A 87 10.67 -11.99 25.38
N GLY A 88 9.60 -12.23 26.13
CA GLY A 88 8.91 -11.18 26.88
C GLY A 88 8.37 -10.00 26.04
N PHE A 89 8.11 -10.19 24.74
CA PHE A 89 7.51 -9.14 23.93
C PHE A 89 6.06 -8.91 24.38
N SER A 90 5.77 -7.66 24.75
CA SER A 90 4.42 -7.18 24.98
C SER A 90 4.01 -6.27 23.83
N PHE A 91 2.74 -6.34 23.44
CA PHE A 91 2.14 -5.44 22.47
C PHE A 91 1.16 -4.53 23.19
N VAL A 92 1.28 -3.22 22.95
CA VAL A 92 0.36 -2.20 23.44
C VAL A 92 -0.08 -1.38 22.25
N ASP A 93 -1.36 -1.41 21.92
CA ASP A 93 -1.90 -0.65 20.78
C ASP A 93 -3.36 -0.29 21.04
N LYS A 94 -3.95 0.44 20.09
CA LYS A 94 -5.38 0.76 20.09
C LYS A 94 -6.21 -0.52 20.01
N ASN A 95 -7.08 -0.75 20.99
CA ASN A 95 -7.96 -1.92 21.04
C ASN A 95 -8.94 -2.01 19.87
N THR A 96 -9.14 -0.92 19.13
CA THR A 96 -9.91 -0.87 17.88
C THR A 96 -9.20 -1.51 16.69
N TYR A 97 -7.87 -1.70 16.76
CA TYR A 97 -7.04 -2.26 15.69
C TYR A 97 -6.14 -3.41 16.13
N PRO A 98 -6.71 -4.49 16.67
CA PRO A 98 -5.92 -5.67 17.02
C PRO A 98 -5.29 -6.32 15.76
N VAL A 99 -4.41 -7.26 15.96
CA VAL A 99 -3.91 -8.13 14.89
C VAL A 99 -5.05 -9.05 14.41
N ARG A 100 -5.18 -9.22 13.08
CA ARG A 100 -6.14 -10.17 12.50
C ARG A 100 -5.68 -11.61 12.75
N HIS A 101 -6.64 -12.47 13.01
CA HIS A 101 -6.43 -13.91 13.07
C HIS A 101 -6.90 -14.57 11.79
N PHE A 102 -6.11 -15.53 11.31
CA PHE A 102 -6.39 -16.33 10.12
C PHE A 102 -6.40 -17.82 10.49
N SER A 103 -7.22 -18.57 9.79
CA SER A 103 -7.28 -20.02 9.83
C SER A 103 -6.97 -20.60 8.44
N ALA A 104 -6.76 -21.90 8.36
CA ALA A 104 -6.57 -22.57 7.06
C ALA A 104 -7.78 -22.40 6.13
N ALA A 105 -8.98 -22.20 6.66
CA ALA A 105 -10.20 -21.99 5.88
C ALA A 105 -10.19 -20.65 5.09
N ASP A 106 -9.46 -19.64 5.59
CA ASP A 106 -9.33 -18.35 4.93
C ASP A 106 -8.50 -18.45 3.64
N GLY A 107 -7.71 -19.52 3.49
CA GLY A 107 -6.89 -19.75 2.29
C GLY A 107 -5.76 -18.76 2.11
N VAL A 108 -5.33 -18.10 3.17
CA VAL A 108 -4.16 -17.20 3.20
C VAL A 108 -3.01 -17.96 3.84
N ARG A 109 -1.86 -17.98 3.17
CA ARG A 109 -0.66 -18.63 3.70
C ARG A 109 0.20 -17.60 4.44
N ILE A 110 0.29 -17.73 5.76
CA ILE A 110 1.15 -16.86 6.57
C ILE A 110 2.26 -17.74 7.14
N VAL A 111 3.48 -17.56 6.63
CA VAL A 111 4.65 -18.34 7.08
C VAL A 111 5.06 -17.87 8.48
N PRO A 112 5.34 -18.80 9.43
CA PRO A 112 5.78 -18.44 10.78
C PRO A 112 7.05 -17.58 10.77
N GLY A 113 7.09 -16.53 11.60
CA GLY A 113 8.29 -15.69 11.72
C GLY A 113 8.05 -14.21 12.01
N GLY A 114 6.91 -13.86 12.60
CA GLY A 114 6.64 -12.52 13.13
C GLY A 114 5.94 -11.56 12.15
N SER A 115 5.28 -12.07 11.13
CA SER A 115 4.39 -11.26 10.28
C SER A 115 3.19 -10.74 11.06
N SER A 116 2.69 -9.55 10.70
CA SER A 116 1.52 -8.95 11.31
C SER A 116 0.59 -8.33 10.27
N ILE A 117 -0.71 -8.62 10.40
CA ILE A 117 -1.79 -8.04 9.58
C ILE A 117 -2.75 -7.37 10.55
N ARG A 118 -2.91 -6.07 10.42
CA ARG A 118 -3.75 -5.28 11.32
C ARG A 118 -5.22 -5.41 10.95
N ALA A 119 -6.10 -5.39 11.97
CA ALA A 119 -7.55 -5.32 11.75
C ALA A 119 -7.91 -4.15 10.83
N GLY A 120 -8.92 -4.32 9.98
CA GLY A 120 -9.30 -3.36 8.94
C GLY A 120 -8.50 -3.48 7.65
N ALA A 121 -7.59 -4.46 7.51
CA ALA A 121 -6.95 -4.79 6.23
C ALA A 121 -7.69 -5.95 5.55
N TYR A 122 -7.85 -5.89 4.23
CA TYR A 122 -8.31 -7.03 3.42
C TYR A 122 -7.12 -7.80 2.88
N VAL A 123 -7.19 -9.12 2.99
CA VAL A 123 -6.22 -10.05 2.39
C VAL A 123 -7.01 -11.18 1.75
N ALA A 124 -6.92 -11.27 0.45
CA ALA A 124 -7.68 -12.24 -0.35
C ALA A 124 -7.13 -13.67 -0.20
N ARG A 125 -7.96 -14.63 -0.58
CA ARG A 125 -7.56 -16.03 -0.71
C ARG A 125 -6.40 -16.18 -1.71
N GLY A 126 -5.47 -17.09 -1.42
CA GLY A 126 -4.30 -17.33 -2.27
C GLY A 126 -3.14 -16.35 -2.04
N VAL A 127 -3.29 -15.37 -1.14
CA VAL A 127 -2.18 -14.49 -0.75
C VAL A 127 -1.16 -15.27 0.08
N VAL A 128 0.12 -15.02 -0.18
CA VAL A 128 1.25 -15.58 0.57
C VAL A 128 1.99 -14.45 1.29
N CYS A 129 2.17 -14.61 2.59
CA CYS A 129 2.87 -13.67 3.46
C CYS A 129 4.15 -14.32 4.00
N MET A 130 5.31 -13.81 3.57
CA MET A 130 6.62 -14.28 4.04
C MET A 130 7.11 -13.41 5.21
N PRO A 131 7.74 -14.02 6.24
CA PRO A 131 8.07 -13.32 7.47
C PRO A 131 9.39 -12.53 7.41
N PRO A 132 9.51 -11.51 8.27
CA PRO A 132 8.40 -10.76 8.84
C PRO A 132 7.90 -9.74 7.81
N MET A 133 6.61 -9.65 7.59
CA MET A 133 6.00 -8.59 6.79
C MET A 133 4.93 -7.85 7.60
N TYR A 134 4.49 -6.68 7.13
CA TYR A 134 3.44 -5.92 7.79
C TYR A 134 2.40 -5.37 6.81
N ILE A 135 1.12 -5.62 7.10
CA ILE A 135 -0.03 -5.06 6.37
C ILE A 135 -0.86 -4.23 7.33
N ASN A 136 -1.01 -2.94 7.03
CA ASN A 136 -1.67 -1.97 7.91
C ASN A 136 -3.17 -1.80 7.60
N ALA A 137 -3.88 -1.15 8.53
CA ALA A 137 -5.32 -0.90 8.45
C ALA A 137 -5.72 -0.16 7.16
N GLY A 138 -6.83 -0.56 6.54
CA GLY A 138 -7.33 -0.02 5.28
C GLY A 138 -6.60 -0.48 4.03
N ALA A 139 -5.51 -1.25 4.18
CA ALA A 139 -4.85 -1.89 3.05
C ALA A 139 -5.74 -2.95 2.41
N TYR A 140 -5.62 -3.09 1.09
CA TYR A 140 -6.30 -4.09 0.29
C TYR A 140 -5.26 -4.89 -0.48
N VAL A 141 -5.19 -6.20 -0.26
CA VAL A 141 -4.26 -7.11 -0.94
C VAL A 141 -5.07 -8.19 -1.65
N ASP A 142 -5.04 -8.18 -2.97
CA ASP A 142 -5.87 -9.04 -3.79
C ASP A 142 -5.23 -10.42 -4.06
N GLU A 143 -6.02 -11.27 -4.70
CA GLU A 143 -5.81 -12.70 -4.91
C GLU A 143 -4.45 -13.04 -5.55
N GLY A 144 -3.81 -14.10 -5.05
CA GLY A 144 -2.57 -14.62 -5.61
C GLY A 144 -1.33 -13.74 -5.44
N THR A 145 -1.45 -12.67 -4.65
CA THR A 145 -0.32 -11.76 -4.36
C THR A 145 0.63 -12.37 -3.34
N MET A 146 1.93 -12.15 -3.53
CA MET A 146 2.96 -12.46 -2.55
C MET A 146 3.45 -11.17 -1.88
N VAL A 147 3.45 -11.15 -0.56
CA VAL A 147 4.07 -10.11 0.28
C VAL A 147 5.27 -10.73 0.94
N ASP A 148 6.46 -10.45 0.41
CA ASP A 148 7.70 -11.11 0.82
C ASP A 148 8.28 -10.54 2.12
N SER A 149 9.38 -11.13 2.58
CA SER A 149 10.01 -10.82 3.87
C SER A 149 10.37 -9.34 3.99
N HIS A 150 10.08 -8.75 5.15
CA HIS A 150 10.29 -7.32 5.45
C HIS A 150 9.49 -6.35 4.56
N ALA A 151 8.60 -6.82 3.69
CA ALA A 151 7.76 -5.92 2.91
C ALA A 151 6.69 -5.25 3.78
N LEU A 152 6.39 -4.00 3.44
CA LEU A 152 5.35 -3.18 4.05
C LEU A 152 4.23 -2.91 3.04
N VAL A 153 2.99 -3.18 3.45
CA VAL A 153 1.79 -2.62 2.81
C VAL A 153 1.19 -1.60 3.76
N GLY A 154 1.43 -0.33 3.47
CA GLY A 154 1.02 0.80 4.30
C GLY A 154 -0.49 1.01 4.34
N SER A 155 -0.95 1.83 5.26
CA SER A 155 -2.38 2.13 5.45
C SER A 155 -3.03 2.59 4.15
N CYS A 156 -4.18 2.02 3.83
CA CYS A 156 -4.97 2.34 2.64
C CYS A 156 -4.36 1.94 1.29
N ALA A 157 -3.14 1.40 1.24
CA ALA A 157 -2.53 0.95 -0.01
C ALA A 157 -3.39 -0.12 -0.70
N GLN A 158 -3.47 -0.05 -2.03
CA GLN A 158 -4.28 -0.95 -2.86
C GLN A 158 -3.35 -1.81 -3.70
N ILE A 159 -3.33 -3.10 -3.44
CA ILE A 159 -2.50 -4.08 -4.15
C ILE A 159 -3.43 -4.99 -4.96
N GLY A 160 -3.21 -5.05 -6.25
CA GLY A 160 -3.97 -5.86 -7.20
C GLY A 160 -3.64 -7.35 -7.11
N LYS A 161 -4.14 -8.10 -8.09
CA LYS A 161 -3.98 -9.55 -8.18
C LYS A 161 -2.59 -9.93 -8.68
N ARG A 162 -2.08 -11.06 -8.19
CA ARG A 162 -0.82 -11.68 -8.66
C ARG A 162 0.37 -10.73 -8.63
N VAL A 163 0.33 -9.75 -7.74
CA VAL A 163 1.46 -8.85 -7.49
C VAL A 163 2.52 -9.59 -6.71
N HIS A 164 3.77 -9.33 -7.01
CA HIS A 164 4.88 -9.75 -6.16
C HIS A 164 5.54 -8.51 -5.54
N LEU A 165 5.34 -8.34 -4.24
CA LEU A 165 6.10 -7.39 -3.43
C LEU A 165 7.32 -8.12 -2.90
N SER A 166 8.46 -7.97 -3.56
CA SER A 166 9.70 -8.67 -3.18
C SER A 166 10.24 -8.18 -1.83
N ALA A 167 11.26 -8.86 -1.33
CA ALA A 167 11.80 -8.61 0.00
C ALA A 167 12.14 -7.13 0.24
N ALA A 168 11.69 -6.63 1.39
CA ALA A 168 11.84 -5.24 1.82
C ALA A 168 11.22 -4.18 0.88
N ALA A 169 10.27 -4.57 0.01
CA ALA A 169 9.48 -3.59 -0.75
C ALA A 169 8.59 -2.77 0.18
N GLN A 170 8.64 -1.45 0.05
CA GLN A 170 7.94 -0.51 0.91
C GLN A 170 6.82 0.18 0.13
N ILE A 171 5.58 -0.25 0.34
CA ILE A 171 4.40 0.41 -0.22
C ILE A 171 3.85 1.37 0.83
N GLY A 172 4.04 2.67 0.58
CA GLY A 172 3.70 3.72 1.53
C GLY A 172 2.22 3.81 1.85
N GLY A 173 1.92 4.12 3.09
CA GLY A 173 0.56 4.43 3.52
C GLY A 173 0.21 5.89 3.28
N VAL A 174 -1.01 6.15 2.79
CA VAL A 174 -1.56 7.50 2.61
C VAL A 174 -2.92 7.57 3.31
N LEU A 175 -2.90 7.57 4.62
CA LEU A 175 -4.11 7.76 5.42
C LEU A 175 -4.50 9.25 5.47
N GLU A 176 -3.51 10.11 5.63
CA GLU A 176 -3.64 11.56 5.62
C GLU A 176 -2.73 12.18 4.54
N PRO A 177 -3.19 13.26 3.89
CA PRO A 177 -4.53 13.85 3.95
C PRO A 177 -5.61 12.91 3.35
N ILE A 178 -6.84 12.99 3.88
CA ILE A 178 -7.93 12.05 3.55
C ILE A 178 -8.30 12.03 2.05
N ASN A 179 -8.14 13.16 1.35
CA ASN A 179 -8.45 13.27 -0.08
C ASN A 179 -7.26 12.84 -0.99
N ALA A 180 -6.08 12.62 -0.42
CA ALA A 180 -4.95 12.16 -1.22
C ALA A 180 -5.16 10.71 -1.70
N SER A 181 -4.75 10.43 -2.93
CA SER A 181 -4.77 9.07 -3.46
C SER A 181 -3.90 8.16 -2.59
N PRO A 182 -4.35 6.96 -2.21
CA PRO A 182 -3.45 5.95 -1.68
C PRO A 182 -2.48 5.48 -2.77
N VAL A 183 -1.42 4.81 -2.36
CA VAL A 183 -0.57 4.09 -3.32
C VAL A 183 -1.37 2.94 -3.91
N VAL A 184 -1.30 2.79 -5.23
CA VAL A 184 -1.95 1.71 -5.96
C VAL A 184 -0.90 0.93 -6.75
N ILE A 185 -0.88 -0.38 -6.56
CA ILE A 185 -0.13 -1.33 -7.37
C ILE A 185 -1.16 -2.19 -8.08
N GLU A 186 -1.30 -2.05 -9.38
CA GLU A 186 -2.30 -2.81 -10.15
C GLU A 186 -1.86 -4.26 -10.38
N ASP A 187 -2.70 -5.05 -11.06
CA ASP A 187 -2.49 -6.47 -11.27
C ASP A 187 -1.16 -6.80 -11.98
N ASP A 188 -0.61 -7.97 -11.71
CA ASP A 188 0.55 -8.54 -12.40
C ASP A 188 1.84 -7.71 -12.30
N VAL A 189 1.90 -6.75 -11.36
CA VAL A 189 3.08 -5.92 -11.11
C VAL A 189 4.11 -6.70 -10.30
N LEU A 190 5.39 -6.58 -10.69
CA LEU A 190 6.52 -7.01 -9.89
C LEU A 190 7.21 -5.79 -9.28
N VAL A 191 7.24 -5.72 -7.94
CA VAL A 191 7.99 -4.71 -7.18
C VAL A 191 9.24 -5.37 -6.65
N GLY A 192 10.38 -5.05 -7.21
CA GLY A 192 11.69 -5.62 -6.85
C GLY A 192 12.09 -5.31 -5.40
N GLY A 193 13.08 -6.06 -4.90
CA GLY A 193 13.56 -5.90 -3.53
C GLY A 193 14.05 -4.49 -3.22
N ASN A 194 13.81 -4.02 -1.99
CA ASN A 194 14.16 -2.68 -1.52
C ASN A 194 13.58 -1.52 -2.37
N CYS A 195 12.53 -1.78 -3.14
CA CYS A 195 11.79 -0.71 -3.81
C CYS A 195 10.96 0.08 -2.80
N GLY A 196 10.74 1.37 -3.11
CA GLY A 196 9.84 2.22 -2.36
C GLY A 196 8.83 2.89 -3.28
N VAL A 197 7.54 2.76 -2.99
CA VAL A 197 6.46 3.42 -3.74
C VAL A 197 5.61 4.22 -2.76
N TYR A 198 5.61 5.55 -2.90
CA TYR A 198 5.08 6.47 -1.90
C TYR A 198 4.15 7.53 -2.51
N GLU A 199 3.51 8.32 -1.64
CA GLU A 199 2.80 9.57 -1.95
C GLU A 199 1.73 9.42 -3.06
N GLY A 200 0.93 8.35 -2.98
CA GLY A 200 -0.19 8.14 -3.88
C GLY A 200 0.21 7.72 -5.30
N THR A 201 1.45 7.33 -5.51
CA THR A 201 1.91 6.81 -6.81
C THR A 201 1.06 5.61 -7.23
N ILE A 202 0.70 5.59 -8.51
CA ILE A 202 -0.04 4.49 -9.14
C ILE A 202 0.93 3.76 -10.08
N VAL A 203 1.08 2.46 -9.87
CA VAL A 203 1.85 1.58 -10.76
C VAL A 203 0.86 0.72 -11.53
N ARG A 204 0.80 0.94 -12.84
CA ARG A 204 -0.17 0.28 -13.72
C ARG A 204 0.17 -1.19 -13.92
N LYS A 205 -0.86 -1.92 -14.36
CA LYS A 205 -0.82 -3.36 -14.61
C LYS A 205 0.45 -3.80 -15.36
N GLY A 206 1.01 -4.91 -14.92
CA GLY A 206 2.14 -5.57 -15.57
C GLY A 206 3.48 -4.83 -15.48
N ALA A 207 3.56 -3.67 -14.84
CA ALA A 207 4.83 -2.97 -14.69
C ALA A 207 5.82 -3.74 -13.81
N VAL A 208 7.11 -3.53 -14.04
CA VAL A 208 8.22 -4.14 -13.30
C VAL A 208 9.11 -3.03 -12.74
N LEU A 209 9.25 -2.98 -11.43
CA LEU A 209 10.20 -2.12 -10.74
C LEU A 209 11.42 -2.96 -10.38
N ALA A 210 12.57 -2.71 -11.01
CA ALA A 210 13.81 -3.37 -10.63
C ALA A 210 14.23 -3.00 -9.20
N ALA A 211 14.98 -3.86 -8.54
CA ALA A 211 15.39 -3.67 -7.15
C ALA A 211 16.00 -2.28 -6.90
N GLY A 212 15.61 -1.67 -5.77
CA GLY A 212 16.07 -0.34 -5.39
C GLY A 212 15.39 0.83 -6.10
N THR A 213 14.34 0.60 -6.88
CA THR A 213 13.56 1.69 -7.50
C THR A 213 12.72 2.41 -6.45
N ILE A 214 12.90 3.74 -6.34
CA ILE A 214 12.16 4.60 -5.43
C ILE A 214 11.28 5.58 -6.21
N LEU A 215 9.98 5.55 -5.94
CA LEU A 215 8.98 6.39 -6.58
C LEU A 215 8.25 7.23 -5.53
N THR A 216 8.27 8.52 -5.71
CA THR A 216 7.50 9.49 -4.92
C THR A 216 6.76 10.44 -5.86
N ARG A 217 5.84 11.25 -5.34
CA ARG A 217 5.17 12.28 -6.14
C ARG A 217 6.16 13.21 -6.84
N GLY A 218 7.28 13.52 -6.21
CA GLY A 218 8.31 14.41 -6.75
C GLY A 218 9.28 13.75 -7.72
N THR A 219 9.25 12.43 -7.87
CA THR A 219 10.22 11.67 -8.68
C THR A 219 9.90 11.75 -10.17
N PRO A 220 10.73 12.39 -11.02
CA PRO A 220 10.58 12.29 -12.46
C PRO A 220 11.08 10.93 -12.96
N VAL A 221 10.30 10.23 -13.76
CA VAL A 221 10.68 8.97 -14.40
C VAL A 221 10.98 9.23 -15.88
N PHE A 222 12.15 8.84 -16.35
CA PHE A 222 12.62 9.10 -17.71
C PHE A 222 12.31 7.90 -18.60
N ASP A 223 11.39 8.07 -19.54
CA ASP A 223 11.03 7.03 -20.50
C ASP A 223 11.93 7.14 -21.74
N LEU A 224 12.92 6.25 -21.84
CA LEU A 224 13.86 6.21 -22.97
C LEU A 224 13.25 5.58 -24.22
N VAL A 225 12.15 4.82 -24.06
CA VAL A 225 11.49 4.16 -25.19
C VAL A 225 10.66 5.19 -25.97
N ASN A 226 9.92 6.02 -25.25
CA ASN A 226 9.02 7.02 -25.86
C ASN A 226 9.60 8.43 -25.88
N GLY A 227 10.82 8.64 -25.36
CA GLY A 227 11.44 9.97 -25.29
C GLY A 227 10.69 10.96 -24.41
N ALA A 228 10.05 10.49 -23.35
CA ALA A 228 9.16 11.26 -22.49
C ALA A 228 9.64 11.32 -21.03
N ILE A 229 9.09 12.25 -20.26
CA ILE A 229 9.30 12.30 -18.81
C ILE A 229 7.93 12.19 -18.13
N VAL A 230 7.74 11.09 -17.41
CA VAL A 230 6.54 10.84 -16.60
C VAL A 230 6.69 11.60 -15.27
N ARG A 231 5.70 12.41 -14.93
CA ARG A 231 5.68 13.24 -13.71
C ARG A 231 4.28 13.32 -13.13
N ALA A 232 4.20 13.49 -11.82
CA ALA A 232 2.97 14.00 -11.21
C ALA A 232 2.71 15.44 -11.64
N THR A 233 1.44 15.84 -11.58
CA THR A 233 1.01 17.23 -11.76
C THR A 233 0.47 17.78 -10.44
N ALA A 234 -0.05 19.02 -10.43
CA ALA A 234 -0.73 19.56 -9.26
C ALA A 234 -1.92 18.67 -8.85
N ASP A 235 -2.67 18.19 -9.85
CA ASP A 235 -3.94 17.49 -9.64
C ASP A 235 -3.83 15.96 -9.69
N LEU A 236 -2.76 15.42 -10.30
CA LEU A 236 -2.60 13.99 -10.52
C LEU A 236 -1.33 13.46 -9.85
N PRO A 237 -1.38 12.27 -9.24
CA PRO A 237 -0.20 11.59 -8.70
C PRO A 237 0.76 11.16 -9.83
N LEU A 238 1.93 10.66 -9.44
CA LEU A 238 2.79 9.95 -10.38
C LEU A 238 2.08 8.66 -10.83
N VAL A 239 1.93 8.48 -12.15
CA VAL A 239 1.32 7.27 -12.73
C VAL A 239 2.34 6.60 -13.63
N ILE A 240 2.77 5.41 -13.24
CA ILE A 240 3.68 4.58 -14.04
C ILE A 240 2.88 3.85 -15.11
N PRO A 241 3.29 3.90 -16.39
CA PRO A 241 2.57 3.25 -17.48
C PRO A 241 2.47 1.72 -17.32
N GLU A 242 1.45 1.13 -17.95
CA GLU A 242 1.31 -0.31 -18.04
C GLU A 242 2.55 -0.96 -18.69
N ASN A 243 2.94 -2.12 -18.17
CA ASN A 243 4.04 -2.93 -18.67
C ASN A 243 5.42 -2.22 -18.66
N ALA A 244 5.55 -1.04 -18.07
CA ALA A 244 6.84 -0.33 -17.99
C ALA A 244 7.83 -1.10 -17.13
N VAL A 245 9.04 -1.29 -17.64
CA VAL A 245 10.18 -1.87 -16.89
C VAL A 245 11.10 -0.74 -16.48
N ILE A 246 11.14 -0.49 -15.16
CA ILE A 246 11.84 0.65 -14.57
C ILE A 246 13.05 0.16 -13.80
N VAL A 247 14.17 0.83 -14.00
CA VAL A 247 15.41 0.59 -13.26
C VAL A 247 15.86 1.85 -12.53
N PRO A 248 16.59 1.72 -11.41
CA PRO A 248 17.28 2.86 -10.81
C PRO A 248 18.27 3.48 -11.79
N GLY A 249 18.32 4.79 -11.80
CA GLY A 249 19.24 5.54 -12.64
C GLY A 249 19.65 6.85 -11.99
N SER A 250 20.44 7.63 -12.69
CA SER A 250 20.80 8.97 -12.27
C SER A 250 20.87 9.93 -13.45
N ARG A 251 20.75 11.21 -13.17
CA ARG A 251 20.89 12.28 -14.15
C ARG A 251 21.79 13.38 -13.65
N ALA A 252 22.53 14.02 -14.55
CA ALA A 252 23.30 15.21 -14.20
C ALA A 252 22.36 16.35 -13.73
N VAL A 253 22.84 17.18 -12.84
CA VAL A 253 22.18 18.43 -12.47
C VAL A 253 22.40 19.43 -13.62
N ALA A 254 21.37 19.68 -14.43
CA ALA A 254 21.49 20.48 -15.66
C ALA A 254 21.14 21.96 -15.49
N LYS A 255 20.51 22.35 -14.37
CA LYS A 255 19.98 23.71 -14.15
C LYS A 255 20.05 24.11 -12.67
N GLY A 256 19.96 25.41 -12.42
CA GLY A 256 19.90 25.98 -11.07
C GLY A 256 21.25 26.48 -10.56
N LYS A 257 21.23 27.18 -9.41
CA LYS A 257 22.43 27.81 -8.81
C LYS A 257 23.54 26.79 -8.47
N GLY A 258 23.19 25.55 -8.20
CA GLY A 258 24.13 24.47 -7.89
C GLY A 258 24.70 23.71 -9.08
N HIS A 259 24.33 24.10 -10.33
CA HIS A 259 24.74 23.36 -11.53
C HIS A 259 26.27 23.27 -11.68
N GLN A 260 27.00 24.38 -11.50
CA GLN A 260 28.45 24.38 -11.60
C GLN A 260 29.08 23.52 -10.48
N LEU A 261 28.67 23.71 -9.24
CA LEU A 261 29.16 22.93 -8.11
C LEU A 261 28.91 21.44 -8.26
N SER A 262 27.74 21.06 -8.79
CA SER A 262 27.43 19.64 -9.02
C SER A 262 28.36 19.02 -10.06
N ARG A 263 28.76 19.77 -11.07
CA ARG A 263 29.76 19.32 -12.07
C ARG A 263 31.13 19.19 -11.42
N ASP A 264 31.55 20.19 -10.66
CA ASP A 264 32.86 20.20 -10.00
C ASP A 264 32.99 19.07 -8.98
N TRP A 265 31.90 18.69 -8.35
CA TRP A 265 31.85 17.58 -7.38
C TRP A 265 31.45 16.22 -7.98
N GLY A 266 31.18 16.15 -9.27
CA GLY A 266 30.74 14.91 -9.95
C GLY A 266 29.40 14.36 -9.45
N LEU A 267 28.48 15.23 -8.97
CA LEU A 267 27.20 14.83 -8.42
C LEU A 267 26.15 14.58 -9.50
N SER A 268 25.34 13.56 -9.30
CA SER A 268 24.11 13.28 -10.05
C SER A 268 22.92 13.10 -9.11
N LEU A 269 21.73 13.33 -9.62
CA LEU A 269 20.48 13.13 -8.89
C LEU A 269 19.88 11.78 -9.28
N TYR A 270 19.27 11.10 -8.31
CA TYR A 270 18.50 9.89 -8.57
C TYR A 270 17.41 10.16 -9.62
N ALA A 271 17.30 9.27 -10.58
CA ALA A 271 16.33 9.37 -11.66
C ALA A 271 16.00 7.97 -12.19
N PRO A 272 14.86 7.38 -11.81
CA PRO A 272 14.44 6.11 -12.35
C PRO A 272 14.12 6.22 -13.85
N VAL A 273 14.39 5.14 -14.56
CA VAL A 273 14.37 5.11 -16.02
C VAL A 273 13.53 3.93 -16.52
N ILE A 274 12.56 4.20 -17.40
CA ILE A 274 11.88 3.17 -18.18
C ILE A 274 12.82 2.79 -19.32
N VAL A 275 13.34 1.56 -19.29
CA VAL A 275 14.31 1.05 -20.28
C VAL A 275 13.67 0.22 -21.37
N LYS A 276 12.48 -0.36 -21.09
CA LYS A 276 11.66 -1.10 -22.03
C LYS A 276 10.23 -1.22 -21.50
N TYR A 277 9.34 -1.76 -22.30
CA TYR A 277 8.05 -2.27 -21.89
C TYR A 277 8.10 -3.81 -21.87
N ARG A 278 7.25 -4.44 -21.05
CA ARG A 278 7.24 -5.88 -20.82
C ARG A 278 7.06 -6.64 -22.14
N ASP A 279 7.82 -7.68 -22.31
CA ASP A 279 7.84 -8.59 -23.44
C ASP A 279 7.85 -10.06 -22.94
N GLU A 280 7.75 -11.04 -23.85
CA GLU A 280 7.79 -12.47 -23.51
C GLU A 280 9.03 -12.87 -22.69
N LYS A 281 10.20 -12.25 -22.93
CA LYS A 281 11.41 -12.52 -22.15
C LYS A 281 11.29 -11.99 -20.72
N THR A 282 10.67 -10.84 -20.56
CA THR A 282 10.38 -10.28 -19.24
C THR A 282 9.40 -11.17 -18.50
N ASP A 283 8.37 -11.67 -19.18
CA ASP A 283 7.37 -12.57 -18.60
C ASP A 283 8.02 -13.85 -18.05
N LEU A 284 8.90 -14.49 -18.82
CA LEU A 284 9.63 -15.68 -18.38
C LEU A 284 10.50 -15.40 -17.15
N SER A 285 11.13 -14.23 -17.07
CA SER A 285 12.01 -13.86 -15.96
C SER A 285 11.25 -13.45 -14.68
N THR A 286 9.98 -13.11 -14.79
CA THR A 286 9.14 -12.66 -13.66
C THR A 286 8.15 -13.70 -13.17
N THR A 287 7.99 -14.81 -13.91
CA THR A 287 7.10 -15.91 -13.54
C THR A 287 7.64 -16.64 -12.30
N LEU A 288 6.81 -16.76 -11.29
CA LEU A 288 7.08 -17.61 -10.13
C LEU A 288 6.43 -18.98 -10.35
N GLU A 289 7.09 -20.03 -9.86
CA GLU A 289 6.50 -21.37 -9.87
C GLU A 289 5.22 -21.38 -9.01
N ASP A 290 4.15 -21.96 -9.54
CA ASP A 290 2.84 -22.04 -8.86
C ASP A 290 2.93 -22.76 -7.49
N LEU A 291 3.89 -23.68 -7.34
CA LEU A 291 4.14 -24.39 -6.09
C LEU A 291 4.68 -23.49 -4.96
N LEU A 292 5.18 -22.32 -5.27
CA LEU A 292 5.66 -21.35 -4.28
C LEU A 292 4.54 -20.45 -3.74
N ARG A 293 3.37 -20.47 -4.37
CA ARG A 293 2.19 -19.65 -4.03
C ARG A 293 1.20 -20.37 -3.11
#